data_9bd947683bf0616d95c9f067393f6380
#
_entry.id   9bd947683bf0616d95c9f067393f6380
#
_cell.length_a   1.000
_cell.length_b   1.000
_cell.length_c   1.000
_cell.angle_alpha   90.00
_cell.angle_beta   90.00
_cell.angle_gamma   90.00
#
_symmetry.space_group_name_H-M   'P 1'
#
loop_
_entity.id
_entity.type
_entity.pdbx_description
1 polymer ?
#
loop_
_entity_poly.entity_id
_entity_poly.type
_entity_poly.pdbx_seq_one_letter_code
_entity_poly.pdbx_strand_id
1 'polypeptide(L)'
;MIQWEENNTAYLEAKAYVENKELLFSNLKEHQGFDLILNCESYLPKIEELASLALHQLNERRCLVLILSPELTNHFPSEWVTVPTKTEALDFISFEQMQRDLGF
;
A
#
# COMPACT_ATOMS: atom_id res chain seq x y z
N MET A 1 12.61 -0.22 8.66
CA MET A 1 11.25 -0.73 8.54
C MET A 1 10.57 -0.34 7.25
N ILE A 2 10.54 0.95 6.92
CA ILE A 2 10.04 1.36 5.60
C ILE A 2 11.14 1.14 4.58
N GLN A 3 10.85 0.34 3.57
CA GLN A 3 11.78 0.11 2.48
C GLN A 3 11.31 0.93 1.28
N TRP A 4 12.19 1.81 0.78
CA TRP A 4 11.85 2.63 -0.38
C TRP A 4 12.35 1.95 -1.65
N GLU A 5 11.42 1.72 -2.56
CA GLU A 5 11.71 1.21 -3.90
C GLU A 5 11.89 2.38 -4.85
N GLU A 6 12.15 2.09 -6.11
CA GLU A 6 12.25 3.14 -7.13
C GLU A 6 10.91 3.87 -7.29
N ASN A 7 10.97 5.08 -7.85
CA ASN A 7 9.79 5.86 -8.20
C ASN A 7 8.89 6.17 -7.00
N ASN A 8 9.51 6.48 -5.86
CA ASN A 8 8.80 6.94 -4.67
C ASN A 8 7.74 5.96 -4.19
N THR A 9 8.06 4.68 -4.22
CA THR A 9 7.20 3.61 -3.75
C THR A 9 7.74 3.04 -2.46
N ALA A 10 6.92 3.03 -1.41
CA ALA A 10 7.29 2.46 -0.12
C ALA A 10 6.81 1.03 -0.02
N TYR A 11 7.61 0.19 0.63
CA TYR A 11 7.25 -1.20 0.95
C TYR A 11 7.33 -1.38 2.46
N LEU A 12 6.33 -2.03 3.04
CA LEU A 12 6.20 -2.15 4.48
C LEU A 12 5.46 -3.42 4.83
N GLU A 13 5.91 -4.09 5.92
CA GLU A 13 5.17 -5.23 6.46
C GLU A 13 3.95 -4.72 7.22
N ALA A 14 2.79 -5.34 6.99
CA ALA A 14 1.55 -4.95 7.68
C ALA A 14 1.69 -5.06 9.19
N LYS A 15 2.35 -6.11 9.69
CA LYS A 15 2.56 -6.29 11.12
C LYS A 15 3.34 -5.13 11.71
N ALA A 16 4.44 -4.74 11.06
CA ALA A 16 5.26 -3.61 11.52
C ALA A 16 4.46 -2.33 11.55
N TYR A 17 3.65 -2.10 10.52
CA TYR A 17 2.80 -0.90 10.45
C TYR A 17 1.81 -0.85 11.61
N VAL A 18 1.10 -1.95 11.86
CA VAL A 18 0.07 -1.99 12.90
C VAL A 18 0.70 -1.80 14.29
N GLU A 19 1.87 -2.39 14.53
CA GLU A 19 2.56 -2.27 15.81
C GLU A 19 3.11 -0.88 16.09
N ASN A 20 3.41 -0.10 15.03
CA ASN A 20 4.02 1.22 15.15
C ASN A 20 3.29 2.24 14.28
N LYS A 21 1.99 2.17 14.27
CA LYS A 21 1.14 2.90 13.32
C LYS A 21 1.40 4.40 13.29
N GLU A 22 1.39 5.05 14.45
CA GLU A 22 1.55 6.50 14.51
C GLU A 22 2.90 6.94 13.97
N LEU A 23 3.96 6.26 14.40
CA LEU A 23 5.32 6.60 13.97
C LEU A 23 5.50 6.36 12.47
N LEU A 24 5.08 5.19 11.99
CA LEU A 24 5.28 4.85 10.59
C LEU A 24 4.43 5.69 9.65
N PHE A 25 3.18 5.97 10.03
CA PHE A 25 2.34 6.84 9.23
C PHE A 25 2.91 8.26 9.17
N SER A 26 3.40 8.76 10.29
CA SER A 26 4.05 10.08 10.33
C SER A 26 5.27 10.13 9.42
N ASN A 27 6.11 9.08 9.46
CA ASN A 27 7.29 9.00 8.61
C ASN A 27 6.92 8.93 7.13
N LEU A 28 5.90 8.18 6.78
CA LEU A 28 5.42 8.10 5.40
C LEU A 28 4.96 9.47 4.89
N LYS A 29 4.22 10.19 5.73
CA LYS A 29 3.67 11.51 5.33
C LYS A 29 4.73 12.57 5.12
N GLU A 30 5.96 12.34 5.56
CA GLU A 30 7.07 13.25 5.24
C GLU A 30 7.43 13.21 3.76
N HIS A 31 7.02 12.17 3.06
CA HIS A 31 7.25 12.03 1.62
C HIS A 31 5.98 12.40 0.87
N GLN A 32 6.09 13.31 -0.08
CA GLN A 32 4.94 13.73 -0.89
C GLN A 32 4.66 12.73 -2.00
N GLY A 33 3.40 12.37 -2.13
CA GLY A 33 2.95 11.60 -3.28
C GLY A 33 3.59 10.23 -3.43
N PHE A 34 3.68 9.48 -2.34
CA PHE A 34 4.23 8.13 -2.38
C PHE A 34 3.15 7.10 -2.69
N ASP A 35 3.52 6.06 -3.43
CA ASP A 35 2.72 4.85 -3.57
C ASP A 35 3.15 3.85 -2.51
N LEU A 36 2.27 2.96 -2.08
CA LEU A 36 2.55 2.10 -0.95
C LEU A 36 2.18 0.65 -1.22
N ILE A 37 3.11 -0.25 -0.89
CA ILE A 37 2.88 -1.69 -0.88
C ILE A 37 2.91 -2.14 0.57
N LEU A 38 1.86 -2.81 1.01
CA LEU A 38 1.76 -3.35 2.36
C LEU A 38 1.67 -4.86 2.28
N ASN A 39 2.64 -5.55 2.86
CA ASN A 39 2.69 -7.01 2.82
C ASN A 39 1.91 -7.59 3.98
N CYS A 40 0.80 -8.26 3.67
CA CYS A 40 -0.11 -8.86 4.66
C CYS A 40 0.06 -10.37 4.79
N GLU A 41 1.16 -10.94 4.28
CA GLU A 41 1.36 -12.40 4.31
C GLU A 41 1.59 -12.95 5.71
N SER A 42 2.33 -12.23 6.55
CA SER A 42 2.62 -12.70 7.91
C SER A 42 1.59 -12.21 8.95
N TYR A 43 0.79 -11.25 8.61
CA TYR A 43 -0.23 -10.70 9.50
C TYR A 43 -1.35 -10.09 8.68
N LEU A 44 -2.57 -10.53 8.93
CA LEU A 44 -3.75 -10.03 8.23
C LEU A 44 -4.38 -8.93 9.10
N PRO A 45 -4.19 -7.65 8.75
CA PRO A 45 -4.77 -6.58 9.55
C PRO A 45 -6.28 -6.49 9.35
N LYS A 46 -6.93 -5.86 10.32
CA LYS A 46 -8.35 -5.53 10.18
C LYS A 46 -8.50 -4.30 9.30
N ILE A 47 -9.67 -4.17 8.68
CA ILE A 47 -9.97 -3.02 7.82
C ILE A 47 -9.75 -1.71 8.59
N GLU A 48 -10.22 -1.65 9.84
CA GLU A 48 -10.09 -0.44 10.66
C GLU A 48 -8.65 -0.04 10.92
N GLU A 49 -7.75 -1.02 10.96
CA GLU A 49 -6.33 -0.74 11.20
C GLU A 49 -5.67 -0.04 10.02
N LEU A 50 -6.22 -0.19 8.82
CA LEU A 50 -5.68 0.38 7.59
C LEU A 50 -6.51 1.55 7.07
N ALA A 51 -7.63 1.88 7.70
CA ALA A 51 -8.58 2.85 7.16
C ALA A 51 -7.96 4.24 6.94
N SER A 52 -7.18 4.74 7.90
CA SER A 52 -6.54 6.05 7.78
C SER A 52 -5.53 6.08 6.63
N LEU A 53 -4.78 4.99 6.48
CA LEU A 53 -3.78 4.87 5.44
C LEU A 53 -4.46 4.81 4.06
N ALA A 54 -5.52 4.03 3.94
CA ALA A 54 -6.27 3.92 2.70
C ALA A 54 -6.88 5.25 2.29
N LEU A 55 -7.45 5.98 3.25
CA LEU A 55 -8.02 7.29 2.99
C LEU A 55 -6.96 8.29 2.55
N HIS A 56 -5.79 8.27 3.20
CA HIS A 56 -4.68 9.14 2.82
C HIS A 56 -4.27 8.90 1.36
N GLN A 57 -4.10 7.63 0.98
CA GLN A 57 -3.67 7.29 -0.38
C GLN A 57 -4.74 7.68 -1.41
N LEU A 58 -6.01 7.48 -1.08
CA LEU A 58 -7.10 7.88 -1.95
C LEU A 58 -7.11 9.39 -2.17
N ASN A 59 -6.97 10.16 -1.10
CA ASN A 59 -6.99 11.62 -1.18
C ASN A 59 -5.79 12.17 -1.95
N GLU A 60 -4.64 11.50 -1.85
CA GLU A 60 -3.42 11.90 -2.56
C GLU A 60 -3.37 11.36 -3.99
N ARG A 61 -4.37 10.57 -4.38
CA ARG A 61 -4.42 9.89 -5.69
C ARG A 61 -3.19 9.01 -5.91
N ARG A 62 -2.83 8.27 -4.86
CA ARG A 62 -1.72 7.33 -4.87
C ARG A 62 -2.20 5.93 -4.56
N CYS A 63 -1.39 4.95 -4.94
CA CYS A 63 -1.78 3.55 -4.75
C CYS A 63 -1.58 3.08 -3.33
N LEU A 64 -2.46 2.20 -2.89
CA LEU A 64 -2.23 1.31 -1.77
C LEU A 64 -2.47 -0.09 -2.30
N VAL A 65 -1.42 -0.92 -2.33
CA VAL A 65 -1.49 -2.28 -2.83
C VAL A 65 -1.16 -3.24 -1.70
N LEU A 66 -2.03 -4.20 -1.46
CA LEU A 66 -1.87 -5.17 -0.38
C LEU A 66 -1.42 -6.50 -0.98
N ILE A 67 -0.32 -7.06 -0.45
CA ILE A 67 0.10 -8.40 -0.84
C ILE A 67 -0.62 -9.39 0.06
N LEU A 68 -1.38 -10.28 -0.53
CA LEU A 68 -2.33 -11.11 0.19
C LEU A 68 -2.59 -12.39 -0.58
N SER A 69 -2.75 -13.50 0.15
CA SER A 69 -3.12 -14.77 -0.48
C SER A 69 -4.45 -14.63 -1.24
N PRO A 70 -4.57 -15.22 -2.43
CA PRO A 70 -5.78 -15.10 -3.23
C PRO A 70 -7.06 -15.53 -2.51
N GLU A 71 -6.98 -16.49 -1.59
CA GLU A 71 -8.16 -16.96 -0.85
C GLU A 71 -8.70 -15.89 0.12
N LEU A 72 -7.90 -14.89 0.44
CA LEU A 72 -8.25 -13.88 1.43
C LEU A 72 -8.68 -12.54 0.81
N THR A 73 -8.83 -12.49 -0.52
CA THR A 73 -9.13 -11.23 -1.20
C THR A 73 -10.44 -10.60 -0.75
N ASN A 74 -11.40 -11.43 -0.29
CA ASN A 74 -12.69 -10.91 0.19
C ASN A 74 -12.62 -10.30 1.59
N HIS A 75 -11.46 -10.39 2.26
CA HIS A 75 -11.29 -9.82 3.59
C HIS A 75 -11.36 -8.28 3.58
N PHE A 76 -10.92 -7.65 2.48
CA PHE A 76 -10.90 -6.20 2.35
C PHE A 76 -11.97 -5.72 1.37
N PRO A 77 -12.31 -4.41 1.40
CA PRO A 77 -13.25 -3.85 0.42
C PRO A 77 -12.80 -4.11 -1.01
N SER A 78 -13.75 -4.33 -1.90
CA SER A 78 -13.44 -4.70 -3.30
C SER A 78 -12.70 -3.60 -4.06
N GLU A 79 -12.83 -2.34 -3.63
CA GLU A 79 -12.10 -1.23 -4.27
C GLU A 79 -10.63 -1.16 -3.86
N TRP A 80 -10.22 -1.89 -2.82
CA TRP A 80 -8.81 -1.97 -2.44
C TRP A 80 -8.10 -2.98 -3.33
N VAL A 81 -6.87 -2.64 -3.75
CA VAL A 81 -6.11 -3.50 -4.65
C VAL A 81 -5.34 -4.54 -3.85
N THR A 82 -5.55 -5.81 -4.19
CA THR A 82 -4.82 -6.91 -3.58
C THR A 82 -4.15 -7.73 -4.67
N VAL A 83 -2.92 -8.18 -4.43
CA VAL A 83 -2.14 -9.00 -5.35
C VAL A 83 -1.43 -10.08 -4.57
N PRO A 84 -1.07 -11.21 -5.21
CA PRO A 84 -0.45 -12.32 -4.48
C PRO A 84 1.05 -12.18 -4.24
N THR A 85 1.75 -11.29 -4.97
CA THR A 85 3.22 -11.19 -4.86
C THR A 85 3.68 -9.73 -4.92
N LYS A 86 4.90 -9.49 -4.40
CA LYS A 86 5.53 -8.17 -4.49
C LYS A 86 5.77 -7.77 -5.94
N THR A 87 6.16 -8.72 -6.80
CA THR A 87 6.39 -8.43 -8.21
C THR A 87 5.12 -7.87 -8.87
N GLU A 88 3.98 -8.48 -8.61
CA GLU A 88 2.72 -7.98 -9.15
C GLU A 88 2.33 -6.63 -8.58
N ALA A 89 2.65 -6.38 -7.29
CA ALA A 89 2.42 -5.07 -6.68
C ALA A 89 3.24 -3.98 -7.38
N LEU A 90 4.52 -4.25 -7.63
CA LEU A 90 5.39 -3.30 -8.32
C LEU A 90 4.92 -3.05 -9.75
N ASP A 91 4.49 -4.10 -10.46
CA ASP A 91 3.98 -3.97 -11.82
C ASP A 91 2.71 -3.13 -11.86
N PHE A 92 1.80 -3.35 -10.92
CA PHE A 92 0.57 -2.58 -10.84
C PHE A 92 0.87 -1.08 -10.61
N ILE A 93 1.78 -0.79 -9.68
CA ILE A 93 2.14 0.60 -9.38
C ILE A 93 2.83 1.25 -10.56
N SER A 94 3.74 0.54 -11.24
CA SER A 94 4.42 1.07 -12.42
C SER A 94 3.42 1.46 -13.51
N PHE A 95 2.42 0.62 -13.73
CA PHE A 95 1.38 0.90 -14.70
C PHE A 95 0.57 2.13 -14.31
N GLU A 96 0.19 2.25 -13.05
CA GLU A 96 -0.58 3.40 -12.57
C GLU A 96 0.23 4.69 -12.64
N GLN A 97 1.53 4.63 -12.34
CA GLN A 97 2.42 5.78 -12.45
C GLN A 97 2.54 6.22 -13.90
N MET A 98 2.65 5.28 -14.83
CA MET A 98 2.70 5.58 -16.25
C MET A 98 1.43 6.30 -16.71
N GLN A 99 0.26 5.82 -16.26
CA GLN A 99 -1.00 6.44 -16.62
C GLN A 99 -1.11 7.87 -16.07
N ARG A 100 -0.66 8.09 -14.84
CA ARG A 100 -0.65 9.43 -14.24
C ARG A 100 0.26 10.38 -15.03
N ASP A 101 1.42 9.90 -15.46
CA ASP A 101 2.38 10.70 -16.24
C ASP A 101 1.80 11.08 -17.60
N LEU A 102 0.94 10.24 -18.16
CA LEU A 102 0.27 10.51 -19.43
C LEU A 102 -1.01 11.33 -19.26
N GLY A 103 -1.39 11.65 -18.05
CA GLY A 103 -2.56 12.48 -17.78
C GLY A 103 -3.90 11.74 -17.79
N PHE A 104 -3.88 10.42 -17.61
CA PHE A 104 -5.11 9.62 -17.55
C PHE A 104 -5.64 9.47 -16.15
#